data_d5861a03385f3029b245d0c4b3c537a0
#
_entry.id   d5861a03385f3029b245d0c4b3c537a0
#
_cell.length_a   1.000
_cell.length_b   1.000
_cell.length_c   1.000
_cell.angle_alpha   90.00
_cell.angle_beta   90.00
_cell.angle_gamma   90.00
#
_symmetry.space_group_name_H-M   'P 1'
#
loop_
_entity.id
_entity.type
_entity.pdbx_description
1 polymer ?
#
loop_
_entity_poly.entity_id
_entity_poly.type
_entity_poly.pdbx_seq_one_letter_code
_entity_poly.pdbx_strand_id
1 'polypeptide(L)'
;MPGTLTTIWWRDIPAQVVAARDRHDQHKIVLHRRFQVAIDRAAMQAGKRSASDYIEEWRREAKPCGDDLEAIATAEAARLEAEYTRDVLARLVAAGGVDLERTTPEDGPA
;
A
#
# COMPACT_ATOMS: atom_id res chain seq x y z
N MET A 1 -3.48 21.51 -14.19
CA MET A 1 -2.38 21.17 -13.29
C MET A 1 -2.27 19.66 -13.17
N PRO A 2 -1.09 19.13 -13.19
CA PRO A 2 -0.95 17.70 -13.01
C PRO A 2 -1.35 17.29 -11.61
N GLY A 3 -1.76 16.06 -11.48
CA GLY A 3 -2.16 15.54 -10.18
C GLY A 3 -1.04 14.82 -9.49
N THR A 4 -1.38 14.24 -8.35
CA THR A 4 -0.48 13.41 -7.55
C THR A 4 -1.17 12.10 -7.26
N LEU A 5 -0.46 11.00 -7.48
CA LEU A 5 -0.97 9.67 -7.15
C LEU A 5 -0.28 9.22 -5.87
N THR A 6 -1.06 8.99 -4.83
CA THR A 6 -0.55 8.59 -3.53
C THR A 6 -1.04 7.18 -3.23
N THR A 7 -0.13 6.31 -2.83
CA THR A 7 -0.47 4.98 -2.33
C THR A 7 -0.22 4.97 -0.84
N ILE A 8 -1.19 4.47 -0.09
CA ILE A 8 -1.09 4.41 1.37
C ILE A 8 -0.81 2.97 1.74
N TRP A 9 0.27 2.77 2.49
CA TRP A 9 0.81 1.46 2.84
C TRP A 9 0.83 1.27 4.33
N TRP A 10 0.63 0.02 4.77
CA TRP A 10 0.99 -0.38 6.12
C TRP A 10 2.17 -1.33 5.98
N ARG A 11 3.36 -0.84 6.33
CA ARG A 11 4.62 -1.50 6.01
C ARG A 11 4.67 -1.75 4.50
N ASP A 12 4.72 -3.00 4.05
CA ASP A 12 4.79 -3.29 2.61
C ASP A 12 3.49 -3.80 2.03
N ILE A 13 2.36 -3.58 2.72
CA ILE A 13 1.04 -3.97 2.25
C ILE A 13 0.27 -2.71 1.86
N PRO A 14 -0.16 -2.60 0.59
CA PRO A 14 -0.93 -1.42 0.19
C PRO A 14 -2.36 -1.50 0.70
N ALA A 15 -2.97 -0.36 0.98
CA ALA A 15 -4.33 -0.29 1.50
C ALA A 15 -5.26 0.48 0.58
N GLN A 16 -4.80 1.59 0.03
CA GLN A 16 -5.65 2.41 -0.83
C GLN A 16 -4.80 3.33 -1.69
N VAL A 17 -5.40 3.85 -2.75
CA VAL A 17 -4.75 4.80 -3.65
C VAL A 17 -5.62 6.04 -3.75
N VAL A 18 -4.99 7.20 -3.89
CA VAL A 18 -5.67 8.47 -4.05
C VAL A 18 -4.99 9.23 -5.18
N ALA A 19 -5.76 9.58 -6.20
CA ALA A 19 -5.28 10.47 -7.26
C ALA A 19 -5.94 11.81 -7.02
N ALA A 20 -5.16 12.88 -6.90
CA ALA A 20 -5.70 14.17 -6.50
C ALA A 20 -4.96 15.31 -7.19
N ARG A 21 -5.67 16.40 -7.51
CA ARG A 21 -5.07 17.66 -7.92
C ARG A 21 -5.03 18.63 -6.75
N ASP A 22 -6.05 18.55 -5.91
CA ASP A 22 -6.10 19.31 -4.68
C ASP A 22 -7.08 18.59 -3.74
N ARG A 23 -7.37 19.18 -2.61
CA ARG A 23 -8.22 18.50 -1.63
C ARG A 23 -9.67 18.41 -2.02
N HIS A 24 -10.09 19.16 -3.04
CA HIS A 24 -11.48 19.14 -3.53
C HIS A 24 -11.64 18.24 -4.74
N ASP A 25 -10.57 17.93 -5.43
CA ASP A 25 -10.62 17.17 -6.67
C ASP A 25 -9.73 15.95 -6.53
N GLN A 26 -10.31 14.88 -6.01
CA GLN A 26 -9.57 13.66 -5.79
C GLN A 26 -10.44 12.44 -6.02
N HIS A 27 -9.81 11.35 -6.36
CA HIS A 27 -10.47 10.08 -6.56
C HIS A 27 -9.74 9.02 -5.71
N LYS A 28 -10.45 8.48 -4.73
CA LYS A 28 -9.87 7.51 -3.81
C LYS A 28 -10.46 6.12 -4.05
N ILE A 29 -9.60 5.11 -4.06
CA ILE A 29 -10.04 3.73 -4.18
C ILE A 29 -9.42 2.94 -3.04
N VAL A 30 -10.28 2.34 -2.22
CA VAL A 30 -9.85 1.42 -1.17
C VAL A 30 -9.70 0.06 -1.83
N LEU A 31 -8.56 -0.60 -1.62
CA LEU A 31 -8.31 -1.90 -2.25
C LEU A 31 -9.23 -2.96 -1.65
N HIS A 32 -9.28 -4.13 -2.32
CA HIS A 32 -10.11 -5.22 -1.88
C HIS A 32 -9.88 -5.50 -0.39
N ARG A 33 -10.93 -5.88 0.31
CA ARG A 33 -10.85 -6.04 1.77
C ARG A 33 -9.79 -7.04 2.22
N ARG A 34 -9.36 -7.95 1.35
CA ARG A 34 -8.31 -8.89 1.72
C ARG A 34 -7.02 -8.17 2.12
N PHE A 35 -6.82 -6.95 1.61
CA PHE A 35 -5.64 -6.15 1.97
C PHE A 35 -5.74 -5.68 3.41
N GLN A 36 -6.90 -5.18 3.84
CA GLN A 36 -7.09 -4.76 5.22
C GLN A 36 -6.98 -5.95 6.18
N VAL A 37 -7.53 -7.09 5.80
CA VAL A 37 -7.41 -8.29 6.62
C VAL A 37 -5.93 -8.68 6.76
N ALA A 38 -5.18 -8.60 5.67
CA ALA A 38 -3.75 -8.92 5.71
C ALA A 38 -3.00 -7.94 6.61
N ILE A 39 -3.33 -6.65 6.54
CA ILE A 39 -2.70 -5.64 7.38
C ILE A 39 -2.96 -5.96 8.87
N ASP A 40 -4.19 -6.27 9.21
CA ASP A 40 -4.54 -6.57 10.59
C ASP A 40 -3.79 -7.80 11.10
N ARG A 41 -3.70 -8.83 10.27
CA ARG A 41 -2.98 -10.05 10.64
C ARG A 41 -1.48 -9.81 10.74
N ALA A 42 -0.93 -9.01 9.83
CA ALA A 42 0.49 -8.69 9.85
C ALA A 42 0.84 -7.89 11.11
N ALA A 43 -0.04 -6.98 11.50
CA ALA A 43 0.18 -6.20 12.72
C ALA A 43 0.22 -7.09 13.94
N MET A 44 -0.68 -8.08 14.01
CA MET A 44 -0.67 -9.03 15.12
C MET A 44 0.59 -9.89 15.10
N GLN A 45 0.99 -10.34 13.93
CA GLN A 45 2.18 -11.16 13.77
C GLN A 45 3.43 -10.39 14.19
N ALA A 46 3.46 -9.10 13.95
CA ALA A 46 4.59 -8.25 14.30
C ALA A 46 4.55 -7.76 15.75
N GLY A 47 3.52 -8.10 16.49
CA GLY A 47 3.40 -7.66 17.87
C GLY A 47 2.96 -6.21 18.02
N LYS A 48 2.37 -5.62 16.98
CA LYS A 48 1.91 -4.23 17.01
C LYS A 48 0.52 -4.17 17.62
N ARG A 49 0.45 -4.28 18.93
CA ARG A 49 -0.82 -4.42 19.63
C ARG A 49 -1.43 -3.12 20.12
N SER A 50 -0.60 -2.10 20.36
CA SER A 50 -1.15 -0.82 20.79
C SER A 50 -1.52 0.00 19.57
N ALA A 51 -2.42 0.96 19.76
CA ALA A 51 -2.83 1.82 18.66
C ALA A 51 -1.64 2.61 18.10
N SER A 52 -0.76 3.09 18.97
CA SER A 52 0.38 3.86 18.50
C SER A 52 1.36 2.99 17.69
N ASP A 53 1.58 1.76 18.12
CA ASP A 53 2.45 0.86 17.36
C ASP A 53 1.92 0.61 15.96
N TYR A 54 0.61 0.42 15.85
CA TYR A 54 -0.05 0.16 14.59
C TYR A 54 0.03 1.39 13.68
N ILE A 55 -0.24 2.57 14.24
CA ILE A 55 -0.32 3.81 13.47
C ILE A 55 1.05 4.21 12.93
N GLU A 56 2.12 3.93 13.66
CA GLU A 56 3.46 4.32 13.23
C GLU A 56 3.89 3.66 11.94
N GLU A 57 3.27 2.55 11.58
CA GLU A 57 3.70 1.82 10.38
C GLU A 57 2.99 2.27 9.11
N TRP A 58 2.03 3.18 9.22
CA TRP A 58 1.38 3.73 8.03
C TRP A 58 2.32 4.72 7.35
N ARG A 59 2.39 4.63 6.02
CA ARG A 59 3.20 5.57 5.25
C ARG A 59 2.52 5.88 3.93
N ARG A 60 2.94 6.97 3.32
CA ARG A 60 2.42 7.40 2.03
C ARG A 60 3.55 7.50 1.05
N GLU A 61 3.30 7.06 -0.18
CA GLU A 61 4.24 7.24 -1.27
C GLU A 61 3.49 7.98 -2.37
N ALA A 62 4.00 9.14 -2.75
CA ALA A 62 3.35 9.99 -3.72
C ALA A 62 4.23 10.20 -4.92
N LYS A 63 3.62 10.28 -6.10
CA LYS A 63 4.35 10.59 -7.32
C LYS A 63 3.44 11.42 -8.21
N PRO A 64 4.04 12.23 -9.12
CA PRO A 64 3.22 13.01 -10.04
C PRO A 64 2.42 12.10 -10.97
N CYS A 65 1.25 12.57 -11.37
CA CYS A 65 0.43 11.85 -12.33
C CYS A 65 -0.29 12.86 -13.21
N GLY A 66 -1.01 12.33 -14.21
CA GLY A 66 -1.76 13.19 -15.13
C GLY A 66 -3.06 13.66 -14.54
N ASP A 67 -3.94 14.15 -15.42
CA ASP A 67 -5.18 14.81 -15.00
C ASP A 67 -6.38 13.90 -14.89
N ASP A 68 -6.35 12.72 -15.50
CA ASP A 68 -7.50 11.82 -15.45
C ASP A 68 -7.43 11.00 -14.16
N LEU A 69 -7.85 11.63 -13.09
CA LEU A 69 -7.69 11.07 -11.75
C LEU A 69 -8.40 9.73 -11.58
N GLU A 70 -9.60 9.61 -12.12
CA GLU A 70 -10.35 8.37 -11.98
C GLU A 70 -9.64 7.23 -12.70
N ALA A 71 -9.21 7.44 -13.94
CA ALA A 71 -8.55 6.40 -14.71
C ALA A 71 -7.23 6.01 -14.06
N ILE A 72 -6.49 6.99 -13.55
CA ILE A 72 -5.20 6.76 -12.93
C ILE A 72 -5.36 5.96 -11.65
N ALA A 73 -6.29 6.35 -10.79
CA ALA A 73 -6.52 5.64 -9.54
C ALA A 73 -7.01 4.22 -9.81
N THR A 74 -7.92 4.05 -10.77
CA THR A 74 -8.47 2.75 -11.12
C THR A 74 -7.37 1.82 -11.63
N ALA A 75 -6.51 2.33 -12.51
CA ALA A 75 -5.44 1.53 -13.08
C ALA A 75 -4.44 1.10 -12.00
N GLU A 76 -4.10 2.02 -11.09
CA GLU A 76 -3.14 1.69 -10.04
C GLU A 76 -3.73 0.69 -9.05
N ALA A 77 -5.00 0.86 -8.68
CA ALA A 77 -5.67 -0.09 -7.78
C ALA A 77 -5.69 -1.48 -8.43
N ALA A 78 -6.03 -1.56 -9.71
CA ALA A 78 -6.07 -2.84 -10.42
C ALA A 78 -4.69 -3.48 -10.47
N ARG A 79 -3.65 -2.68 -10.70
CA ARG A 79 -2.29 -3.18 -10.75
C ARG A 79 -1.87 -3.76 -9.40
N LEU A 80 -2.17 -3.06 -8.32
CA LEU A 80 -1.82 -3.53 -6.98
C LEU A 80 -2.60 -4.79 -6.63
N GLU A 81 -3.88 -4.85 -6.98
CA GLU A 81 -4.68 -6.04 -6.66
C GLU A 81 -4.22 -7.25 -7.46
N ALA A 82 -3.72 -7.03 -8.67
CA ALA A 82 -3.20 -8.13 -9.47
C ALA A 82 -1.84 -8.59 -8.98
N GLU A 83 -1.03 -7.67 -8.51
CA GLU A 83 0.33 -7.98 -8.03
C GLU A 83 0.30 -8.63 -6.65
N TYR A 84 -0.59 -8.16 -5.77
CA TYR A 84 -0.66 -8.64 -4.39
C TYR A 84 -1.77 -9.68 -4.26
N THR A 85 -1.48 -10.89 -4.74
CA THR A 85 -2.40 -12.01 -4.68
C THR A 85 -2.51 -12.51 -3.24
N ARG A 86 -3.43 -13.44 -3.02
CA ARG A 86 -3.58 -14.03 -1.69
C ARG A 86 -2.28 -14.67 -1.21
N ASP A 87 -1.56 -15.33 -2.11
CA ASP A 87 -0.30 -15.96 -1.74
C ASP A 87 0.75 -14.94 -1.34
N VAL A 88 0.84 -13.85 -2.09
CA VAL A 88 1.77 -12.78 -1.76
C VAL A 88 1.41 -12.16 -0.43
N LEU A 89 0.13 -11.89 -0.20
CA LEU A 89 -0.31 -11.31 1.06
C LEU A 89 -0.03 -12.26 2.24
N ALA A 90 -0.23 -13.56 2.04
CA ALA A 90 0.05 -14.53 3.09
C ALA A 90 1.53 -14.52 3.46
N ARG A 91 2.40 -14.40 2.47
CA ARG A 91 3.84 -14.32 2.72
C ARG A 91 4.18 -13.06 3.51
N LEU A 92 3.56 -11.93 3.14
CA LEU A 92 3.79 -10.69 3.87
C LEU A 92 3.28 -10.76 5.30
N VAL A 93 2.11 -11.36 5.51
CA VAL A 93 1.58 -11.54 6.85
C VAL A 93 2.55 -12.35 7.70
N ALA A 94 3.08 -13.43 7.17
CA ALA A 94 4.01 -14.27 7.90
C ALA A 94 5.27 -13.51 8.32
N ALA A 95 5.65 -12.50 7.54
CA ALA A 95 6.83 -11.69 7.84
C ALA A 95 6.46 -10.38 8.57
N GLY A 96 5.25 -10.28 9.11
CA GLY A 96 4.83 -9.09 9.84
C GLY A 96 4.59 -7.89 8.96
N GLY A 97 4.34 -8.11 7.68
CA GLY A 97 4.06 -7.03 6.73
C GLY A 97 5.27 -6.53 5.97
N VAL A 98 6.44 -7.10 6.20
CA VAL A 98 7.68 -6.67 5.53
C VAL A 98 7.97 -7.61 4.37
N ASP A 99 8.30 -7.03 3.22
CA ASP A 99 8.64 -7.81 2.04
C ASP A 99 10.12 -8.16 2.09
N LEU A 100 10.41 -9.35 2.59
CA LEU A 100 11.79 -9.78 2.76
C LEU A 100 12.51 -9.96 1.44
N GLU A 101 11.79 -10.32 0.39
CA GLU A 101 12.40 -10.49 -0.91
C GLU A 101 12.77 -9.16 -1.53
N ARG A 102 12.00 -8.13 -1.22
CA ARG A 102 12.23 -6.81 -1.78
C ARG A 102 13.50 -6.18 -1.24
N THR A 103 13.82 -6.45 0.02
CA THR A 103 14.97 -5.80 0.65
C THR A 103 16.27 -6.51 0.39
N THR A 104 16.22 -7.76 0.00
CA THR A 104 17.42 -8.56 -0.13
C THR A 104 18.35 -8.13 -1.26
N PRO A 105 17.84 -7.96 -2.45
CA PRO A 105 18.72 -7.77 -3.60
C PRO A 105 19.54 -6.52 -3.59
N GLU A 106 18.99 -5.44 -3.19
CA GLU A 106 19.73 -4.20 -3.33
C GLU A 106 20.86 -4.11 -2.33
N ASP A 107 20.77 -4.86 -1.30
CA ASP A 107 21.88 -4.87 -0.37
C ASP A 107 22.93 -5.78 -0.88
N GLY A 108 22.50 -6.72 -1.67
CA GLY A 108 23.36 -7.74 -2.11
C GLY A 108 24.56 -7.25 -2.79
N PRO A 109 24.45 -6.36 -3.71
CA PRO A 109 25.59 -6.15 -4.54
C PRO A 109 26.78 -5.91 -3.74
N ALA A 110 26.63 -5.60 -2.74
CA ALA A 110 27.82 -5.37 -2.02
C ALA A 110 28.80 -6.44 -2.35
#